data_be935eb0842cd28ea4beb5346857e3cb
#
_entry.id   be935eb0842cd28ea4beb5346857e3cb
#
_cell.length_a   1.000
_cell.length_b   1.000
_cell.length_c   1.000
_cell.angle_alpha   90.00
_cell.angle_beta   90.00
_cell.angle_gamma   90.00
#
_symmetry.space_group_name_H-M   'P 1'
#
loop_
_entity.id
_entity.type
_entity.pdbx_description
1 polymer ?
#
loop_
_entity_poly.entity_id
_entity_poly.type
_entity_poly.pdbx_seq_one_letter_code
_entity_poly.pdbx_strand_id
1 'polypeptide(L)'
;MWRVKICRRQYNRLPKPLILIQQKLADLKRAIFKKLDRTNLPRPRKTAPFSRKDVQKRYQATTLPITISMLSNQKPTSRTQNPDNWLLEVIKQLNHTAIEQNKVITRTNSSLCVLCRGTRFLCGKTRCPVMVKVNTFLKSVPLMSSQDISGMSPPSVFIGRIGYPQVYIGPLVPPIHEDTGIYDLPEQWFGKSIDEIVGFRSMLIRGKHLINVNKINQTNKILDQTRELALADNSVDTELNLTKKPQGSITLSDDVQPFGPSAPIRNLRVGNARYNDKIEKAYYDTDLRATNAVVELYNKGVMVSKIQKAFSVGAFGVEKKRRLVPTRWSITAVDDIISKSLVDKVKTFSEINEYQVYESIYLDNIFEILLIPAQWSYESIEAWYPGTAWNPNGTHTAIYSDWETNNGRTTYAAIGGCYYSARLAVCERLQKERRQATAIVLREARPGYIMPIGVWQVRENVRNAMNQQPYKFKNLAQSLQFIANRFEIPLQRWIQQSELLKRALFQRRISDFFTPNTTE
;
A
#
# COMPACT_ATOMS: atom_id res chain seq x y z
N MET A 1 24.07 3.01 -35.69
CA MET A 1 24.75 1.74 -36.03
C MET A 1 26.03 1.61 -35.22
N TRP A 2 25.97 0.96 -34.05
CA TRP A 2 27.17 0.66 -33.26
C TRP A 2 27.21 -0.85 -33.04
N ARG A 3 28.17 -1.51 -33.69
CA ARG A 3 28.49 -2.93 -33.51
C ARG A 3 29.32 -3.09 -32.22
N VAL A 4 28.76 -3.72 -31.19
CA VAL A 4 29.54 -4.18 -30.04
C VAL A 4 30.24 -5.47 -30.43
N LYS A 5 31.54 -5.45 -30.60
CA LYS A 5 32.40 -6.65 -30.74
C LYS A 5 32.49 -7.30 -29.35
N ILE A 6 31.80 -8.41 -29.15
CA ILE A 6 31.97 -9.27 -27.98
C ILE A 6 33.11 -10.26 -28.28
N CYS A 7 34.09 -10.26 -27.42
CA CYS A 7 35.28 -11.10 -27.55
C CYS A 7 34.92 -12.59 -27.51
N ARG A 8 35.06 -13.29 -28.64
CA ARG A 8 34.68 -14.69 -28.86
C ARG A 8 35.41 -15.73 -27.96
N ARG A 9 36.46 -15.36 -27.22
CA ARG A 9 37.33 -16.30 -26.50
C ARG A 9 36.82 -16.73 -25.13
N GLN A 10 35.81 -16.07 -24.53
CA GLN A 10 35.25 -16.46 -23.23
C GLN A 10 33.99 -17.30 -23.32
N TYR A 11 33.39 -17.48 -24.48
CA TYR A 11 32.11 -18.16 -24.69
C TYR A 11 32.17 -19.68 -24.57
N ASN A 12 33.35 -20.27 -24.83
CA ASN A 12 33.49 -21.73 -24.93
C ASN A 12 33.77 -22.47 -23.60
N ARG A 13 33.69 -21.80 -22.46
CA ARG A 13 33.95 -22.42 -21.13
C ARG A 13 32.74 -22.56 -20.21
N LEU A 14 31.55 -22.16 -20.67
CA LEU A 14 30.33 -22.28 -19.86
C LEU A 14 29.53 -23.57 -20.20
N PRO A 15 28.91 -24.24 -19.22
CA PRO A 15 28.03 -25.37 -19.46
C PRO A 15 26.88 -25.00 -20.38
N LYS A 16 26.51 -25.88 -21.32
CA LYS A 16 25.42 -25.64 -22.31
C LYS A 16 24.12 -25.08 -21.73
N PRO A 17 23.62 -25.45 -20.54
CA PRO A 17 22.42 -24.84 -19.97
C PRO A 17 22.58 -23.36 -19.58
N LEU A 18 23.78 -22.92 -19.19
CA LEU A 18 24.05 -21.52 -18.85
C LEU A 18 24.10 -20.61 -20.09
N ILE A 19 24.58 -21.14 -21.23
CA ILE A 19 24.58 -20.42 -22.52
C ILE A 19 23.15 -20.19 -23.00
N LEU A 20 22.27 -21.17 -22.86
CA LEU A 20 20.85 -21.07 -23.22
C LEU A 20 20.09 -20.04 -22.34
N ILE A 21 20.43 -19.97 -21.05
CA ILE A 21 19.88 -19.00 -20.10
C ILE A 21 20.37 -17.59 -20.46
N GLN A 22 21.63 -17.40 -20.81
CA GLN A 22 22.16 -16.10 -21.21
C GLN A 22 21.58 -15.64 -22.55
N GLN A 23 21.37 -16.54 -23.52
CA GLN A 23 20.68 -16.19 -24.77
C GLN A 23 19.23 -15.80 -24.53
N LYS A 24 18.47 -16.54 -23.72
CA LYS A 24 17.09 -16.17 -23.36
C LYS A 24 17.02 -14.84 -22.60
N LEU A 25 18.00 -14.54 -21.75
CA LEU A 25 18.14 -13.23 -21.07
C LEU A 25 18.44 -12.09 -22.05
N ALA A 26 19.24 -12.34 -23.06
CA ALA A 26 19.55 -11.34 -24.11
C ALA A 26 18.34 -11.07 -25.01
N ASP A 27 17.57 -12.09 -25.34
CA ASP A 27 16.34 -11.96 -26.13
C ASP A 27 15.22 -11.30 -25.33
N LEU A 28 15.09 -11.60 -24.05
CA LEU A 28 14.16 -10.92 -23.15
C LEU A 28 14.52 -9.42 -22.99
N LYS A 29 15.82 -9.10 -22.86
CA LYS A 29 16.30 -7.72 -22.86
C LYS A 29 15.95 -6.99 -24.16
N ARG A 30 16.13 -7.62 -25.33
CA ARG A 30 15.75 -7.06 -26.64
C ARG A 30 14.24 -6.83 -26.77
N ALA A 31 13.42 -7.74 -26.25
CA ALA A 31 11.96 -7.60 -26.26
C ALA A 31 11.49 -6.45 -25.35
N ILE A 32 12.13 -6.27 -24.20
CA ILE A 32 11.85 -5.16 -23.26
C ILE A 32 12.21 -3.81 -23.88
N PHE A 33 13.37 -3.69 -24.56
CA PHE A 33 13.76 -2.46 -25.24
C PHE A 33 12.84 -2.14 -26.44
N LYS A 34 12.41 -3.14 -27.21
CA LYS A 34 11.46 -2.95 -28.33
C LYS A 34 10.08 -2.48 -27.88
N LYS A 35 9.69 -2.75 -26.64
CA LYS A 35 8.44 -2.30 -26.03
C LYS A 35 8.52 -0.87 -25.48
N LEU A 36 9.70 -0.43 -25.06
CA LEU A 36 9.97 0.94 -24.60
C LEU A 36 9.95 1.96 -25.75
N ASP A 37 10.37 1.54 -26.97
CA ASP A 37 10.33 2.39 -28.18
C ASP A 37 8.92 2.57 -28.79
N ARG A 38 7.94 1.76 -28.38
CA ARG A 38 6.57 1.80 -28.94
C ARG A 38 5.57 2.63 -28.12
N THR A 39 6.01 3.44 -27.18
CA THR A 39 5.12 4.27 -26.33
C THR A 39 4.73 5.63 -26.95
N ASN A 40 4.81 5.78 -28.25
CA ASN A 40 4.12 6.86 -28.98
C ASN A 40 2.67 6.47 -29.27
N LEU A 41 1.83 6.38 -28.25
CA LEU A 41 0.39 6.22 -28.38
C LEU A 41 -0.34 7.52 -28.07
N PRO A 42 -1.40 7.87 -28.85
CA PRO A 42 -2.13 9.13 -28.70
C PRO A 42 -2.84 9.22 -27.35
N ARG A 43 -2.92 10.43 -26.80
CA ARG A 43 -3.50 10.76 -25.50
C ARG A 43 -4.97 10.34 -25.40
N PRO A 44 -5.40 9.59 -24.36
CA PRO A 44 -6.81 9.33 -24.13
C PRO A 44 -7.53 10.59 -23.63
N ARG A 45 -8.77 10.78 -24.09
CA ARG A 45 -9.67 11.88 -23.72
C ARG A 45 -9.93 11.92 -22.21
N LYS A 46 -10.03 13.14 -21.67
CA LYS A 46 -10.28 13.49 -20.27
C LYS A 46 -11.60 12.93 -19.77
N THR A 47 -11.57 11.90 -18.96
CA THR A 47 -12.55 11.60 -17.89
C THR A 47 -12.03 10.41 -17.06
N ALA A 48 -11.05 10.66 -16.19
CA ALA A 48 -10.68 9.72 -15.13
C ALA A 48 -10.35 10.50 -13.86
N PRO A 49 -10.78 10.05 -12.69
CA PRO A 49 -10.47 10.74 -11.45
C PRO A 49 -8.97 10.63 -11.17
N PHE A 50 -8.33 11.78 -11.07
CA PHE A 50 -6.98 12.05 -10.55
C PHE A 50 -5.81 11.23 -11.11
N SER A 51 -5.09 11.84 -12.05
CA SER A 51 -3.75 11.40 -12.46
C SER A 51 -2.69 11.87 -11.43
N ARG A 52 -1.55 11.19 -11.41
CA ARG A 52 -0.37 11.52 -10.57
C ARG A 52 0.07 12.99 -10.70
N LYS A 53 -0.12 13.60 -11.87
CA LYS A 53 0.21 15.00 -12.17
C LYS A 53 -0.72 16.01 -11.48
N ASP A 54 -1.97 15.63 -11.24
CA ASP A 54 -2.94 16.52 -10.59
C ASP A 54 -2.69 16.61 -9.07
N VAL A 55 -2.21 15.53 -8.45
CA VAL A 55 -1.75 15.52 -7.05
C VAL A 55 -0.51 16.40 -6.91
N GLN A 56 0.46 16.24 -7.80
CA GLN A 56 1.70 17.03 -7.79
C GLN A 56 1.47 18.54 -8.03
N LYS A 57 0.55 18.91 -8.94
CA LYS A 57 0.21 20.32 -9.20
C LYS A 57 -0.51 21.00 -8.04
N ARG A 58 -1.37 20.30 -7.30
CA ARG A 58 -2.04 20.88 -6.11
C ARG A 58 -1.06 21.20 -4.98
N TYR A 59 0.00 20.39 -4.82
CA TYR A 59 1.02 20.63 -3.78
C TYR A 59 2.07 21.67 -4.19
N GLN A 60 2.29 21.92 -5.50
CA GLN A 60 3.20 22.97 -5.98
C GLN A 60 2.62 24.38 -5.90
N ALA A 61 1.30 24.53 -5.86
CA ALA A 61 0.63 25.83 -5.87
C ALA A 61 0.55 26.55 -4.50
N THR A 62 0.98 25.89 -3.42
CA THR A 62 0.91 26.43 -2.05
C THR A 62 2.25 26.83 -1.43
N THR A 63 3.36 26.74 -2.18
CA THR A 63 4.69 27.16 -1.69
C THR A 63 5.07 28.53 -2.24
N LEU A 64 4.97 29.55 -1.43
CA LEU A 64 5.62 30.85 -1.66
C LEU A 64 7.14 30.72 -1.42
N PRO A 65 7.98 31.41 -2.22
CA PRO A 65 9.44 31.29 -2.08
C PRO A 65 9.93 32.09 -0.87
N ILE A 66 10.54 31.41 0.08
CA ILE A 66 11.32 32.03 1.16
C ILE A 66 12.78 31.65 0.95
N THR A 67 13.61 32.69 0.80
CA THR A 67 15.07 32.60 0.61
C THR A 67 15.76 32.28 1.93
N ILE A 68 16.69 31.31 1.96
CA ILE A 68 17.27 30.82 3.21
C ILE A 68 18.76 30.49 3.09
N SER A 69 19.54 30.89 4.12
CA SER A 69 20.97 30.64 4.32
C SER A 69 21.26 29.41 5.21
N MET A 70 22.38 28.78 4.96
CA MET A 70 22.84 27.50 5.53
C MET A 70 22.96 27.46 7.05
N LEU A 71 22.57 26.33 7.64
CA LEU A 71 23.07 25.88 8.96
C LEU A 71 23.17 24.34 9.03
N SER A 72 24.20 23.89 9.74
CA SER A 72 24.75 22.55 9.79
C SER A 72 23.86 21.47 10.42
N ASN A 73 23.94 20.25 9.86
CA ASN A 73 23.39 19.02 10.43
C ASN A 73 24.12 18.65 11.75
N GLN A 74 23.60 19.09 12.89
CA GLN A 74 23.97 18.50 14.16
C GLN A 74 22.78 17.75 14.75
N LYS A 75 22.90 16.41 14.90
CA LYS A 75 22.04 15.63 15.79
C LYS A 75 22.25 16.15 17.22
N PRO A 76 21.22 16.28 18.05
CA PRO A 76 21.39 16.66 19.44
C PRO A 76 22.25 15.60 20.17
N THR A 77 23.43 15.99 20.58
CA THR A 77 24.46 15.11 21.17
C THR A 77 24.35 14.97 22.68
N SER A 78 23.33 15.47 23.35
CA SER A 78 23.18 15.29 24.80
C SER A 78 21.79 14.85 25.23
N ARG A 79 21.75 13.74 25.95
CA ARG A 79 20.55 13.15 26.59
C ARG A 79 19.95 13.97 27.75
N THR A 80 20.44 15.17 28.00
CA THR A 80 20.19 15.95 29.24
C THR A 80 19.44 17.28 29.03
N GLN A 81 19.03 17.62 27.79
CA GLN A 81 18.27 18.86 27.58
C GLN A 81 16.81 18.68 28.01
N ASN A 82 16.26 19.68 28.71
CA ASN A 82 14.84 19.72 29.01
C ASN A 82 14.01 19.65 27.70
N PRO A 83 13.07 18.69 27.56
CA PRO A 83 12.29 18.50 26.33
C PRO A 83 11.57 19.75 25.84
N ASP A 84 11.11 20.61 26.74
CA ASP A 84 10.38 21.82 26.37
C ASP A 84 11.33 22.86 25.73
N ASN A 85 12.54 23.02 26.27
CA ASN A 85 13.57 23.90 25.68
C ASN A 85 14.02 23.39 24.31
N TRP A 86 14.22 22.07 24.18
CA TRP A 86 14.58 21.45 22.91
C TRP A 86 13.47 21.69 21.84
N LEU A 87 12.21 21.54 22.20
CA LEU A 87 11.10 21.76 21.27
C LEU A 87 11.00 23.24 20.86
N LEU A 88 11.24 24.17 21.77
CA LEU A 88 11.30 25.60 21.45
C LEU A 88 12.42 25.93 20.46
N GLU A 89 13.57 25.30 20.57
CA GLU A 89 14.67 25.45 19.60
C GLU A 89 14.28 24.88 18.23
N VAL A 90 13.65 23.69 18.20
CA VAL A 90 13.09 23.11 16.97
C VAL A 90 12.11 24.05 16.32
N ILE A 91 11.20 24.66 17.08
CA ILE A 91 10.21 25.62 16.56
C ILE A 91 10.86 26.91 16.06
N LYS A 92 11.86 27.44 16.74
CA LYS A 92 12.63 28.62 16.28
C LYS A 92 13.31 28.33 14.94
N GLN A 93 13.85 27.14 14.75
CA GLN A 93 14.48 26.72 13.50
C GLN A 93 13.48 26.57 12.33
N LEU A 94 12.18 26.36 12.58
CA LEU A 94 11.16 26.36 11.51
C LEU A 94 11.14 27.66 10.71
N ASN A 95 11.48 28.78 11.35
CA ASN A 95 11.52 30.10 10.72
C ASN A 95 12.85 30.38 10.00
N HIS A 96 13.86 29.52 10.17
CA HIS A 96 15.22 29.75 9.67
C HIS A 96 15.77 28.65 8.75
N THR A 97 15.06 27.55 8.51
CA THR A 97 15.62 26.41 7.76
C THR A 97 15.49 26.55 6.26
N ALA A 98 16.66 26.71 5.64
CA ALA A 98 16.93 26.38 4.25
C ALA A 98 17.17 24.88 4.08
N ILE A 99 16.70 24.39 3.00
CA ILE A 99 16.92 23.01 2.58
C ILE A 99 18.30 22.93 1.94
N GLU A 100 19.26 22.28 2.57
CA GLU A 100 20.50 21.89 1.91
C GLU A 100 20.16 20.88 0.79
N GLN A 101 20.41 21.33 -0.43
CA GLN A 101 20.25 20.52 -1.63
C GLN A 101 21.51 19.65 -1.82
N ASN A 102 21.46 18.41 -1.35
CA ASN A 102 22.41 17.42 -1.84
C ASN A 102 22.10 17.11 -3.30
N LYS A 103 22.96 17.59 -4.18
CA LYS A 103 22.85 17.45 -5.63
C LYS A 103 23.05 16.00 -6.06
N VAL A 104 21.96 15.20 -6.09
CA VAL A 104 21.99 13.88 -6.73
C VAL A 104 21.75 14.07 -8.22
N ILE A 105 22.68 13.58 -9.03
CA ILE A 105 22.64 13.69 -10.50
C ILE A 105 21.39 12.95 -11.01
N THR A 106 20.39 13.68 -11.47
CA THR A 106 19.19 13.14 -12.10
C THR A 106 19.50 12.65 -13.51
N ARG A 107 19.77 11.35 -13.67
CA ARG A 107 19.70 10.67 -14.96
C ARG A 107 18.36 9.92 -15.04
N THR A 108 17.73 9.90 -16.20
CA THR A 108 16.48 9.18 -16.42
C THR A 108 16.62 7.70 -16.02
N ASN A 109 15.64 7.14 -15.31
CA ASN A 109 15.70 5.81 -14.68
C ASN A 109 16.12 4.67 -15.62
N SER A 110 15.80 4.74 -16.91
CA SER A 110 16.18 3.73 -17.90
C SER A 110 17.70 3.65 -18.11
N SER A 111 18.41 4.78 -18.09
CA SER A 111 19.86 4.83 -18.26
C SER A 111 20.61 4.32 -17.02
N LEU A 112 20.07 4.56 -15.81
CA LEU A 112 20.66 4.07 -14.56
C LEU A 112 20.59 2.54 -14.44
N CYS A 113 19.47 1.92 -14.82
CA CYS A 113 19.34 0.46 -14.80
C CYS A 113 20.29 -0.24 -15.76
N VAL A 114 20.54 0.33 -16.94
CA VAL A 114 21.51 -0.20 -17.90
C VAL A 114 22.93 -0.17 -17.33
N LEU A 115 23.31 0.93 -16.68
CA LEU A 115 24.63 1.09 -16.03
C LEU A 115 24.75 0.22 -14.78
N CYS A 116 23.69 0.12 -14.00
CA CYS A 116 23.62 -0.62 -12.73
C CYS A 116 23.72 -2.14 -12.93
N ARG A 117 23.13 -2.67 -14.00
CA ARG A 117 23.04 -4.11 -14.30
C ARG A 117 22.46 -4.95 -13.16
N GLY A 118 21.70 -4.33 -12.25
CA GLY A 118 21.11 -4.97 -11.09
C GLY A 118 22.06 -5.29 -9.94
N THR A 119 23.32 -4.82 -9.98
CA THR A 119 24.36 -5.16 -9.00
C THR A 119 24.95 -3.95 -8.28
N ARG A 120 24.94 -2.78 -8.91
CA ARG A 120 25.58 -1.56 -8.36
C ARG A 120 24.64 -0.71 -7.52
N PHE A 121 23.36 -1.03 -7.48
CA PHE A 121 22.31 -0.32 -6.72
C PHE A 121 22.30 1.21 -6.90
N LEU A 122 22.60 1.68 -8.12
CA LEU A 122 22.69 3.11 -8.45
C LEU A 122 21.39 3.90 -8.23
N CYS A 123 20.28 3.20 -7.99
CA CYS A 123 18.98 3.77 -7.61
C CYS A 123 18.84 4.01 -6.10
N GLY A 124 19.88 3.74 -5.31
CA GLY A 124 19.88 3.92 -3.85
C GLY A 124 19.10 2.85 -3.07
N LYS A 125 18.54 1.83 -3.73
CA LYS A 125 17.82 0.73 -3.05
C LYS A 125 18.81 -0.30 -2.53
N THR A 126 18.49 -0.93 -1.40
CA THR A 126 19.33 -1.98 -0.78
C THR A 126 19.39 -3.26 -1.61
N ARG A 127 18.38 -3.51 -2.45
CA ARG A 127 18.28 -4.65 -3.36
C ARG A 127 17.62 -4.22 -4.68
N CYS A 128 17.97 -4.87 -5.77
CA CYS A 128 17.39 -4.56 -7.08
C CYS A 128 15.96 -5.10 -7.23
N PRO A 129 14.91 -4.25 -7.30
CA PRO A 129 13.53 -4.70 -7.46
C PRO A 129 13.28 -5.43 -8.78
N VAL A 130 14.04 -5.08 -9.82
CA VAL A 130 13.97 -5.76 -11.13
C VAL A 130 14.47 -7.20 -10.99
N MET A 131 15.59 -7.42 -10.30
CA MET A 131 16.12 -8.77 -10.09
C MET A 131 15.21 -9.62 -9.21
N VAL A 132 14.60 -9.06 -8.17
CA VAL A 132 13.59 -9.76 -7.36
C VAL A 132 12.41 -10.19 -8.23
N LYS A 133 11.87 -9.29 -9.05
CA LYS A 133 10.78 -9.61 -9.99
C LYS A 133 11.19 -10.65 -11.04
N VAL A 134 12.42 -10.56 -11.57
CA VAL A 134 12.96 -11.52 -12.55
C VAL A 134 13.13 -12.91 -11.93
N ASN A 135 13.77 -13.00 -10.78
CA ASN A 135 14.00 -14.28 -10.09
C ASN A 135 12.67 -14.97 -9.75
N THR A 136 11.69 -14.18 -9.26
CA THR A 136 10.37 -14.72 -8.96
C THR A 136 9.61 -15.13 -10.22
N PHE A 137 9.74 -14.36 -11.29
CA PHE A 137 9.19 -14.71 -12.60
C PHE A 137 9.79 -16.02 -13.14
N LEU A 138 11.12 -16.20 -13.05
CA LEU A 138 11.79 -17.43 -13.47
C LEU A 138 11.29 -18.65 -12.70
N LYS A 139 10.99 -18.53 -11.40
CA LYS A 139 10.35 -19.60 -10.61
C LYS A 139 8.94 -19.93 -11.11
N SER A 140 8.22 -18.97 -11.71
CA SER A 140 6.89 -19.20 -12.27
C SER A 140 6.90 -19.71 -13.72
N VAL A 141 8.05 -19.77 -14.40
CA VAL A 141 8.16 -20.25 -15.80
C VAL A 141 7.66 -21.68 -15.99
N PRO A 142 7.98 -22.66 -15.12
CA PRO A 142 7.45 -24.00 -15.24
C PRO A 142 5.91 -24.05 -15.21
N LEU A 143 5.29 -23.13 -14.47
CA LEU A 143 3.82 -23.03 -14.33
C LEU A 143 3.14 -22.56 -15.62
N MET A 144 3.89 -22.01 -16.57
CA MET A 144 3.38 -21.50 -17.85
C MET A 144 3.43 -22.53 -18.97
N SER A 145 3.77 -23.77 -18.68
CA SER A 145 3.92 -24.84 -19.67
C SER A 145 2.60 -25.39 -20.21
N SER A 146 1.54 -25.36 -19.40
CA SER A 146 0.20 -25.89 -19.73
C SER A 146 -0.84 -24.79 -19.93
N GLN A 147 -1.90 -25.13 -20.69
CA GLN A 147 -3.14 -24.36 -20.76
C GLN A 147 -4.15 -24.82 -19.69
N ASP A 148 -3.97 -26.04 -19.20
CA ASP A 148 -4.82 -26.63 -18.17
C ASP A 148 -4.09 -26.55 -16.85
N ILE A 149 -4.67 -25.82 -15.91
CA ILE A 149 -4.14 -25.56 -14.60
C ILE A 149 -5.10 -26.16 -13.58
N SER A 150 -4.59 -26.97 -12.68
CA SER A 150 -5.34 -27.54 -11.55
C SER A 150 -4.57 -27.31 -10.26
N GLY A 151 -5.29 -27.00 -9.19
CA GLY A 151 -4.70 -26.84 -7.86
C GLY A 151 -5.63 -26.24 -6.83
N MET A 152 -5.19 -26.22 -5.59
CA MET A 152 -5.91 -25.65 -4.47
C MET A 152 -5.84 -24.13 -4.54
N SER A 153 -6.90 -23.49 -5.03
CA SER A 153 -6.99 -22.03 -5.13
C SER A 153 -7.35 -21.44 -3.78
N PRO A 154 -6.59 -20.46 -3.25
CA PRO A 154 -7.08 -19.69 -2.12
C PRO A 154 -8.38 -18.96 -2.51
N PRO A 155 -9.22 -18.52 -1.55
CA PRO A 155 -10.38 -17.69 -1.83
C PRO A 155 -9.96 -16.33 -2.41
N SER A 156 -9.39 -16.35 -3.60
CA SER A 156 -8.71 -15.22 -4.23
C SER A 156 -9.20 -15.01 -5.64
N VAL A 157 -9.67 -13.80 -5.88
CA VAL A 157 -10.19 -13.39 -7.18
C VAL A 157 -9.63 -12.01 -7.54
N PHE A 158 -9.56 -11.76 -8.83
CA PHE A 158 -9.12 -10.49 -9.35
C PHE A 158 -10.22 -9.83 -10.17
N ILE A 159 -10.51 -8.57 -9.86
CA ILE A 159 -11.36 -7.70 -10.67
C ILE A 159 -10.55 -6.49 -11.08
N GLY A 160 -10.32 -6.37 -12.39
CA GLY A 160 -9.54 -5.29 -12.99
C GLY A 160 -10.24 -3.93 -12.90
N ARG A 161 -9.48 -2.86 -13.16
CA ARG A 161 -10.01 -1.48 -13.24
C ARG A 161 -9.79 -0.83 -14.61
N ILE A 162 -8.90 -1.40 -15.41
CA ILE A 162 -8.56 -0.87 -16.74
C ILE A 162 -9.69 -1.24 -17.70
N GLY A 163 -10.18 -0.25 -18.44
CA GLY A 163 -11.30 -0.41 -19.36
C GLY A 163 -12.69 -0.28 -18.72
N TYR A 164 -12.75 0.13 -17.43
CA TYR A 164 -14.03 0.32 -16.73
C TYR A 164 -15.05 1.09 -17.59
N PRO A 165 -16.32 0.64 -17.68
CA PRO A 165 -16.98 -0.42 -16.92
C PRO A 165 -16.77 -1.86 -17.46
N GLN A 166 -16.05 -2.06 -18.56
CA GLN A 166 -15.62 -3.37 -19.06
C GLN A 166 -14.31 -3.77 -18.39
N VAL A 167 -14.31 -4.82 -17.57
CA VAL A 167 -13.15 -5.23 -16.78
C VAL A 167 -12.86 -6.71 -16.91
N TYR A 168 -11.62 -7.10 -16.70
CA TYR A 168 -11.26 -8.50 -16.56
C TYR A 168 -11.52 -8.98 -15.15
N ILE A 169 -12.17 -10.14 -15.03
CA ILE A 169 -12.37 -10.87 -13.77
C ILE A 169 -11.78 -12.27 -13.88
N GLY A 170 -11.54 -12.92 -12.76
CA GLY A 170 -11.24 -14.35 -12.72
C GLY A 170 -10.55 -14.81 -11.45
N PRO A 171 -10.39 -16.14 -11.31
CA PRO A 171 -9.70 -16.74 -10.19
C PRO A 171 -8.19 -16.52 -10.25
N LEU A 172 -7.55 -16.75 -9.11
CA LEU A 172 -6.11 -16.80 -8.97
C LEU A 172 -5.73 -18.22 -8.53
N VAL A 173 -5.32 -19.08 -9.46
CA VAL A 173 -5.11 -20.50 -9.24
C VAL A 173 -3.62 -20.84 -9.25
N PRO A 174 -3.03 -21.34 -8.16
CA PRO A 174 -1.70 -21.91 -8.17
C PRO A 174 -1.75 -23.38 -8.60
N PRO A 175 -0.81 -23.90 -9.37
CA PRO A 175 -0.75 -25.34 -9.71
C PRO A 175 -0.13 -26.15 -8.56
N ILE A 176 -0.76 -26.08 -7.40
CA ILE A 176 -0.33 -26.70 -6.14
C ILE A 176 -1.56 -27.32 -5.48
N HIS A 177 -1.46 -28.58 -5.03
CA HIS A 177 -2.57 -29.33 -4.42
C HIS A 177 -2.54 -29.32 -2.89
N GLU A 178 -1.62 -28.55 -2.28
CA GLU A 178 -1.57 -28.29 -0.85
C GLU A 178 -2.39 -27.04 -0.50
N ASP A 179 -2.61 -26.77 0.81
CA ASP A 179 -3.30 -25.56 1.23
C ASP A 179 -2.50 -24.29 0.86
N THR A 180 -3.09 -23.44 0.07
CA THR A 180 -2.51 -22.19 -0.42
C THR A 180 -3.16 -20.95 0.16
N GLY A 181 -3.94 -21.08 1.22
CA GLY A 181 -4.67 -19.98 1.86
C GLY A 181 -3.79 -18.76 2.13
N ILE A 182 -2.56 -18.97 2.61
CA ILE A 182 -1.59 -17.91 2.90
C ILE A 182 -1.21 -17.06 1.67
N TYR A 183 -1.37 -17.58 0.45
CA TYR A 183 -0.95 -16.87 -0.78
C TYR A 183 -1.75 -15.61 -1.06
N ASP A 184 -2.92 -15.48 -0.46
CA ASP A 184 -3.73 -14.27 -0.54
C ASP A 184 -4.46 -13.94 0.78
N LEU A 185 -3.76 -14.10 1.91
CA LEU A 185 -4.22 -13.77 3.25
C LEU A 185 -3.25 -12.75 3.89
N PRO A 186 -3.38 -11.45 3.55
CA PRO A 186 -2.46 -10.40 3.99
C PRO A 186 -2.30 -10.27 5.50
N GLU A 187 -3.31 -10.62 6.29
CA GLU A 187 -3.29 -10.60 7.75
C GLU A 187 -2.23 -11.57 8.34
N GLN A 188 -1.77 -12.55 7.55
CA GLN A 188 -0.73 -13.51 7.95
C GLN A 188 0.65 -13.19 7.34
N TRP A 189 0.80 -12.07 6.64
CA TRP A 189 2.05 -11.74 5.97
C TRP A 189 3.00 -10.87 6.80
N PHE A 190 2.53 -10.31 7.91
CA PHE A 190 3.43 -9.55 8.79
C PHE A 190 4.57 -10.46 9.30
N GLY A 191 5.80 -9.96 9.22
CA GLY A 191 7.02 -10.72 9.53
C GLY A 191 7.61 -11.52 8.35
N LYS A 192 6.89 -11.69 7.24
CA LYS A 192 7.40 -12.34 6.04
C LYS A 192 8.31 -11.41 5.23
N SER A 193 9.32 -11.98 4.60
CA SER A 193 10.20 -11.25 3.70
C SER A 193 9.46 -10.80 2.42
N ILE A 194 9.99 -9.76 1.78
CA ILE A 194 9.44 -9.29 0.51
C ILE A 194 9.50 -10.37 -0.59
N ASP A 195 10.50 -11.27 -0.55
CA ASP A 195 10.65 -12.38 -1.51
C ASP A 195 9.56 -13.43 -1.33
N GLU A 196 9.20 -13.78 -0.08
CA GLU A 196 8.10 -14.70 0.20
C GLU A 196 6.77 -14.12 -0.30
N ILE A 197 6.48 -12.85 0.02
CA ILE A 197 5.22 -12.18 -0.37
C ILE A 197 5.11 -12.07 -1.89
N VAL A 198 6.21 -11.69 -2.56
CA VAL A 198 6.27 -11.65 -4.03
C VAL A 198 6.14 -13.07 -4.60
N GLY A 199 6.72 -14.06 -3.93
CA GLY A 199 6.61 -15.49 -4.25
C GLY A 199 5.15 -15.93 -4.25
N PHE A 200 4.42 -15.74 -3.15
CA PHE A 200 2.99 -16.08 -3.03
C PHE A 200 2.16 -15.53 -4.19
N ARG A 201 2.32 -14.25 -4.50
CA ARG A 201 1.57 -13.59 -5.57
C ARG A 201 1.95 -14.05 -6.97
N SER A 202 3.21 -14.43 -7.18
CA SER A 202 3.70 -14.85 -8.50
C SER A 202 3.32 -16.28 -8.85
N MET A 203 3.05 -17.11 -7.85
CA MET A 203 2.56 -18.49 -8.04
C MET A 203 1.09 -18.53 -8.45
N LEU A 204 0.34 -17.46 -8.25
CA LEU A 204 -1.08 -17.37 -8.55
C LEU A 204 -1.30 -17.07 -10.04
N ILE A 205 -1.67 -18.09 -10.84
CA ILE A 205 -2.03 -17.91 -12.24
C ILE A 205 -3.40 -17.25 -12.34
N ARG A 206 -3.45 -16.14 -13.08
CA ARG A 206 -4.66 -15.35 -13.22
C ARG A 206 -5.45 -15.73 -14.47
N GLY A 207 -6.63 -16.30 -14.28
CA GLY A 207 -7.63 -16.38 -15.33
C GLY A 207 -8.21 -15.01 -15.66
N LYS A 208 -8.54 -14.75 -16.94
CA LYS A 208 -9.10 -13.48 -17.39
C LYS A 208 -10.39 -13.71 -18.19
N HIS A 209 -11.49 -13.17 -17.72
CA HIS A 209 -12.77 -13.11 -18.41
C HIS A 209 -13.25 -11.66 -18.48
N LEU A 210 -13.62 -11.17 -19.68
CA LEU A 210 -14.06 -9.79 -19.85
C LEU A 210 -15.57 -9.68 -19.58
N ILE A 211 -15.95 -8.77 -18.68
CA ILE A 211 -17.35 -8.55 -18.31
C ILE A 211 -17.61 -7.08 -17.98
N ASN A 212 -18.86 -6.64 -18.18
CA ASN A 212 -19.32 -5.34 -17.70
C ASN A 212 -19.70 -5.44 -16.21
N VAL A 213 -19.20 -4.52 -15.39
CA VAL A 213 -19.41 -4.52 -13.93
C VAL A 213 -20.86 -4.46 -13.50
N ASN A 214 -21.75 -3.94 -14.34
CA ASN A 214 -23.19 -3.82 -14.08
C ASN A 214 -23.99 -5.08 -14.49
N LYS A 215 -23.36 -6.04 -15.20
CA LYS A 215 -24.01 -7.27 -15.69
C LYS A 215 -23.88 -8.44 -14.72
N ILE A 216 -23.89 -8.17 -13.43
CA ILE A 216 -23.68 -9.16 -12.37
C ILE A 216 -24.82 -10.18 -12.25
N ASN A 217 -26.04 -9.80 -12.64
CA ASN A 217 -27.22 -10.64 -12.55
C ASN A 217 -27.51 -11.41 -13.86
N GLN A 218 -26.65 -11.29 -14.88
CA GLN A 218 -26.76 -12.12 -16.08
C GLN A 218 -26.14 -13.49 -15.83
N THR A 219 -26.77 -14.54 -16.31
CA THR A 219 -26.24 -15.92 -16.25
C THR A 219 -24.86 -15.99 -16.91
N ASN A 220 -23.83 -16.23 -16.13
CA ASN A 220 -22.46 -16.36 -16.61
C ASN A 220 -21.69 -17.33 -15.72
N LYS A 221 -21.49 -18.56 -16.22
CA LYS A 221 -20.84 -19.65 -15.48
C LYS A 221 -19.48 -19.25 -14.90
N ILE A 222 -18.66 -18.50 -15.65
CA ILE A 222 -17.33 -18.07 -15.17
C ILE A 222 -17.46 -17.05 -14.03
N LEU A 223 -18.42 -16.13 -14.12
CA LEU A 223 -18.70 -15.18 -13.04
C LEU A 223 -19.19 -15.90 -11.80
N ASP A 224 -20.14 -16.83 -11.94
CA ASP A 224 -20.74 -17.56 -10.82
C ASP A 224 -19.68 -18.40 -10.09
N GLN A 225 -18.85 -19.13 -10.82
CA GLN A 225 -17.72 -19.89 -10.26
C GLN A 225 -16.65 -18.96 -9.63
N THR A 226 -16.39 -17.80 -10.23
CA THR A 226 -15.46 -16.82 -9.65
C THR A 226 -16.02 -16.24 -8.34
N ARG A 227 -17.34 -16.03 -8.26
CA ARG A 227 -18.02 -15.57 -7.04
C ARG A 227 -17.99 -16.64 -5.97
N GLU A 228 -18.29 -17.89 -6.35
CA GLU A 228 -18.23 -19.05 -5.46
C GLU A 228 -16.86 -19.18 -4.79
N LEU A 229 -15.79 -19.10 -5.58
CA LEU A 229 -14.43 -19.10 -5.03
C LEU A 229 -14.16 -17.91 -4.08
N ALA A 230 -14.65 -16.70 -4.40
CA ALA A 230 -14.45 -15.52 -3.57
C ALA A 230 -15.14 -15.60 -2.20
N LEU A 231 -16.23 -16.36 -2.11
CA LEU A 231 -17.03 -16.55 -0.90
C LEU A 231 -16.54 -17.74 -0.05
N ALA A 232 -15.66 -18.58 -0.60
CA ALA A 232 -15.13 -19.75 0.07
C ALA A 232 -14.37 -19.39 1.36
N ASP A 233 -14.41 -20.26 2.34
CA ASP A 233 -13.72 -20.06 3.63
C ASP A 233 -12.27 -20.53 3.59
N ASN A 234 -12.00 -21.60 2.85
CA ASN A 234 -10.69 -22.22 2.71
C ASN A 234 -10.27 -22.31 1.23
N SER A 235 -9.06 -22.80 0.98
CA SER A 235 -8.61 -23.13 -0.38
C SER A 235 -9.51 -24.20 -0.99
N VAL A 236 -9.84 -24.06 -2.28
CA VAL A 236 -10.75 -24.93 -3.02
C VAL A 236 -10.06 -25.51 -4.23
N ASP A 237 -10.25 -26.81 -4.46
CA ASP A 237 -9.77 -27.43 -5.68
C ASP A 237 -10.39 -26.75 -6.90
N THR A 238 -9.54 -26.30 -7.82
CA THR A 238 -9.95 -25.45 -8.94
C THR A 238 -9.25 -25.89 -10.22
N GLU A 239 -10.05 -26.16 -11.23
CA GLU A 239 -9.60 -26.45 -12.60
C GLU A 239 -9.82 -25.23 -13.48
N LEU A 240 -8.76 -24.73 -14.09
CA LEU A 240 -8.74 -23.56 -14.95
C LEU A 240 -8.22 -23.92 -16.33
N ASN A 241 -9.12 -24.06 -17.32
CA ASN A 241 -8.75 -24.24 -18.71
C ASN A 241 -8.61 -22.88 -19.39
N LEU A 242 -7.47 -22.62 -19.99
CA LEU A 242 -7.12 -21.37 -20.63
C LEU A 242 -7.20 -21.50 -22.16
N THR A 243 -7.46 -20.40 -22.87
CA THR A 243 -7.47 -20.39 -24.34
C THR A 243 -6.06 -20.44 -24.93
N LYS A 244 -5.06 -20.07 -24.13
CA LYS A 244 -3.63 -20.12 -24.48
C LYS A 244 -2.80 -20.27 -23.21
N LYS A 245 -1.56 -20.70 -23.37
CA LYS A 245 -0.60 -20.78 -22.24
C LYS A 245 -0.52 -19.44 -21.51
N PRO A 246 -0.52 -19.45 -20.16
CA PRO A 246 -0.43 -18.24 -19.38
C PRO A 246 0.88 -17.50 -19.67
N GLN A 247 0.79 -16.20 -19.79
CA GLN A 247 1.94 -15.35 -20.04
C GLN A 247 2.18 -14.45 -18.83
N GLY A 248 3.40 -14.43 -18.36
CA GLY A 248 3.85 -13.46 -17.37
C GLY A 248 4.53 -12.28 -18.04
N SER A 249 4.50 -11.14 -17.40
CA SER A 249 5.28 -9.98 -17.78
C SER A 249 5.96 -9.37 -16.56
N ILE A 250 7.22 -9.06 -16.69
CA ILE A 250 7.93 -8.29 -15.66
C ILE A 250 7.55 -6.83 -15.86
N THR A 251 6.65 -6.33 -15.01
CA THR A 251 6.28 -4.91 -15.03
C THR A 251 7.29 -4.12 -14.21
N LEU A 252 7.98 -3.19 -14.86
CA LEU A 252 8.97 -2.32 -14.20
C LEU A 252 8.32 -1.11 -13.51
N SER A 253 6.99 -0.97 -13.62
CA SER A 253 6.25 0.12 -12.97
C SER A 253 6.35 0.04 -11.45
N ASP A 254 6.65 1.16 -10.81
CA ASP A 254 6.70 1.29 -9.35
C ASP A 254 5.30 1.26 -8.70
N ASP A 255 4.23 1.46 -9.49
CA ASP A 255 2.84 1.48 -9.00
C ASP A 255 2.15 0.11 -9.04
N VAL A 256 2.75 -0.87 -9.68
CA VAL A 256 2.13 -2.18 -9.89
C VAL A 256 2.73 -3.20 -8.93
N GLN A 257 1.84 -3.76 -8.10
CA GLN A 257 2.20 -4.89 -7.23
C GLN A 257 2.59 -6.10 -8.09
N PRO A 258 3.50 -6.96 -7.61
CA PRO A 258 3.81 -8.22 -8.26
C PRO A 258 2.55 -9.08 -8.43
N PHE A 259 2.44 -9.75 -9.56
CA PHE A 259 1.37 -10.70 -9.84
C PHE A 259 1.85 -11.81 -10.79
N GLY A 260 1.21 -12.98 -10.70
CA GLY A 260 1.53 -14.15 -11.50
C GLY A 260 1.15 -14.04 -12.98
N PRO A 261 1.47 -15.08 -13.75
CA PRO A 261 1.11 -15.19 -15.16
C PRO A 261 -0.40 -15.12 -15.38
N SER A 262 -0.83 -14.84 -16.61
CA SER A 262 -2.25 -14.70 -16.90
C SER A 262 -2.60 -15.09 -18.33
N ALA A 263 -3.81 -15.64 -18.53
CA ALA A 263 -4.39 -15.89 -19.85
C ALA A 263 -5.93 -15.80 -19.81
N PRO A 264 -6.59 -15.67 -20.97
CA PRO A 264 -8.04 -15.72 -21.05
C PRO A 264 -8.57 -17.10 -20.67
N ILE A 265 -9.71 -17.13 -19.98
CA ILE A 265 -10.38 -18.36 -19.55
C ILE A 265 -11.18 -18.95 -20.72
N ARG A 266 -11.08 -20.26 -20.92
CA ARG A 266 -11.99 -21.06 -21.74
C ARG A 266 -13.08 -21.68 -20.87
N ASN A 267 -12.69 -22.33 -19.77
CA ASN A 267 -13.58 -22.95 -18.80
C ASN A 267 -13.00 -22.82 -17.40
N LEU A 268 -13.87 -22.77 -16.42
CA LEU A 268 -13.54 -22.73 -15.00
C LEU A 268 -14.43 -23.75 -14.28
N ARG A 269 -13.84 -24.55 -13.40
CA ARG A 269 -14.53 -25.41 -12.44
C ARG A 269 -13.97 -25.16 -11.06
N VAL A 270 -14.84 -24.89 -10.13
CA VAL A 270 -14.54 -24.79 -8.70
C VAL A 270 -15.16 -25.99 -8.04
N GLY A 271 -14.38 -26.70 -7.23
CA GLY A 271 -14.84 -27.84 -6.46
C GLY A 271 -15.83 -27.43 -5.36
N ASN A 272 -16.17 -28.36 -4.48
CA ASN A 272 -17.10 -28.07 -3.38
C ASN A 272 -16.49 -27.03 -2.42
N ALA A 273 -16.94 -25.78 -2.54
CA ALA A 273 -16.53 -24.69 -1.69
C ALA A 273 -17.37 -24.69 -0.40
N ARG A 274 -16.68 -24.71 0.74
CA ARG A 274 -17.35 -24.40 2.02
C ARG A 274 -17.38 -22.90 2.17
N TYR A 275 -18.57 -22.34 2.30
CA TYR A 275 -18.75 -20.91 2.53
C TYR A 275 -18.62 -20.55 4.01
N ASN A 276 -18.26 -19.31 4.26
CA ASN A 276 -18.38 -18.74 5.60
C ASN A 276 -19.85 -18.38 5.84
N ASP A 277 -20.51 -19.03 6.80
CA ASP A 277 -21.94 -18.87 7.10
C ASP A 277 -22.38 -17.41 7.23
N LYS A 278 -21.49 -16.55 7.79
CA LYS A 278 -21.78 -15.12 7.97
C LYS A 278 -21.79 -14.37 6.65
N ILE A 279 -20.84 -14.70 5.76
CA ILE A 279 -20.75 -14.11 4.42
C ILE A 279 -21.92 -14.62 3.55
N GLU A 280 -22.23 -15.90 3.66
CA GLU A 280 -23.34 -16.53 2.92
C GLU A 280 -24.68 -15.89 3.30
N LYS A 281 -24.94 -15.72 4.60
CA LYS A 281 -26.13 -15.01 5.07
C LYS A 281 -26.24 -13.60 4.49
N ALA A 282 -25.16 -12.82 4.49
CA ALA A 282 -25.13 -11.48 3.93
C ALA A 282 -25.28 -11.47 2.38
N TYR A 283 -24.84 -12.55 1.71
CA TYR A 283 -25.02 -12.72 0.26
C TYR A 283 -26.49 -12.94 -0.13
N TYR A 284 -27.21 -13.77 0.60
CA TYR A 284 -28.63 -14.04 0.34
C TYR A 284 -29.58 -12.95 0.84
N ASP A 285 -29.07 -12.01 1.65
CA ASP A 285 -29.83 -10.85 2.09
C ASP A 285 -29.86 -9.80 0.95
N THR A 286 -31.02 -9.70 0.28
CA THR A 286 -31.19 -8.92 -0.96
C THR A 286 -31.54 -7.46 -0.72
N ASP A 287 -31.88 -7.06 0.49
CA ASP A 287 -32.25 -5.68 0.88
C ASP A 287 -31.24 -5.03 1.83
N LEU A 288 -30.32 -5.79 2.42
CA LEU A 288 -29.23 -5.27 3.25
C LEU A 288 -28.31 -4.35 2.45
N ARG A 289 -28.10 -3.12 2.92
CA ARG A 289 -27.16 -2.20 2.29
C ARG A 289 -25.73 -2.72 2.40
N ALA A 290 -24.93 -2.57 1.33
CA ALA A 290 -23.54 -3.04 1.30
C ALA A 290 -22.67 -2.50 2.45
N THR A 291 -22.87 -1.24 2.86
CA THR A 291 -22.19 -0.64 4.00
C THR A 291 -22.51 -1.35 5.31
N ASN A 292 -23.80 -1.69 5.51
CA ASN A 292 -24.25 -2.38 6.72
C ASN A 292 -23.71 -3.82 6.75
N ALA A 293 -23.76 -4.53 5.59
CA ALA A 293 -23.20 -5.87 5.47
C ALA A 293 -21.69 -5.90 5.84
N VAL A 294 -20.90 -4.94 5.33
CA VAL A 294 -19.47 -4.83 5.64
C VAL A 294 -19.24 -4.65 7.14
N VAL A 295 -19.97 -3.72 7.78
CA VAL A 295 -19.83 -3.44 9.22
C VAL A 295 -20.28 -4.63 10.06
N GLU A 296 -21.39 -5.28 9.68
CA GLU A 296 -21.91 -6.45 10.39
C GLU A 296 -20.94 -7.63 10.32
N LEU A 297 -20.39 -7.94 9.15
CA LEU A 297 -19.40 -8.99 8.97
C LEU A 297 -18.13 -8.72 9.79
N TYR A 298 -17.65 -7.49 9.78
CA TYR A 298 -16.51 -7.09 10.58
C TYR A 298 -16.78 -7.27 12.07
N ASN A 299 -17.91 -6.80 12.57
CA ASN A 299 -18.29 -6.97 13.99
C ASN A 299 -18.45 -8.45 14.39
N LYS A 300 -18.80 -9.33 13.44
CA LYS A 300 -18.85 -10.79 13.62
C LYS A 300 -17.47 -11.47 13.52
N GLY A 301 -16.38 -10.70 13.37
CA GLY A 301 -15.01 -11.21 13.33
C GLY A 301 -14.58 -11.80 11.99
N VAL A 302 -15.26 -11.49 10.89
CA VAL A 302 -14.80 -11.88 9.56
C VAL A 302 -13.57 -11.04 9.19
N MET A 303 -12.51 -11.67 8.69
CA MET A 303 -11.28 -10.98 8.29
C MET A 303 -11.53 -9.93 7.23
N VAL A 304 -10.86 -8.78 7.35
CA VAL A 304 -11.04 -7.64 6.45
C VAL A 304 -10.76 -8.02 5.00
N SER A 305 -9.72 -8.82 4.72
CA SER A 305 -9.41 -9.28 3.38
C SER A 305 -10.51 -10.16 2.77
N LYS A 306 -11.17 -11.01 3.57
CA LYS A 306 -12.33 -11.81 3.11
C LYS A 306 -13.52 -10.92 2.76
N ILE A 307 -13.83 -9.93 3.61
CA ILE A 307 -14.87 -8.93 3.33
C ILE A 307 -14.56 -8.16 2.04
N GLN A 308 -13.31 -7.75 1.84
CA GLN A 308 -12.86 -7.05 0.62
C GLN A 308 -13.08 -7.89 -0.64
N LYS A 309 -12.80 -9.19 -0.60
CA LYS A 309 -13.01 -10.11 -1.73
C LYS A 309 -14.48 -10.29 -2.05
N ALA A 310 -15.30 -10.60 -1.04
CA ALA A 310 -16.74 -10.74 -1.19
C ALA A 310 -17.40 -9.43 -1.70
N PHE A 311 -16.99 -8.27 -1.16
CA PHE A 311 -17.45 -6.97 -1.66
C PHE A 311 -17.04 -6.74 -3.13
N SER A 312 -15.83 -7.16 -3.51
CA SER A 312 -15.31 -7.00 -4.89
C SER A 312 -16.16 -7.74 -5.91
N VAL A 313 -16.61 -8.97 -5.60
CA VAL A 313 -17.50 -9.77 -6.49
C VAL A 313 -18.97 -9.35 -6.42
N GLY A 314 -19.28 -8.25 -5.73
CA GLY A 314 -20.64 -7.72 -5.61
C GLY A 314 -21.57 -8.60 -4.77
N ALA A 315 -21.03 -9.30 -3.77
CA ALA A 315 -21.81 -10.18 -2.91
C ALA A 315 -22.80 -9.43 -2.00
N PHE A 316 -22.58 -8.15 -1.75
CA PHE A 316 -23.36 -7.37 -0.79
C PHE A 316 -24.13 -6.23 -1.43
N GLY A 317 -25.20 -5.82 -0.78
CA GLY A 317 -26.01 -4.68 -1.15
C GLY A 317 -27.39 -5.07 -1.69
N VAL A 318 -28.26 -4.08 -1.83
CA VAL A 318 -29.57 -4.24 -2.43
C VAL A 318 -29.43 -4.86 -3.82
N GLU A 319 -30.10 -5.97 -4.08
CA GLU A 319 -29.87 -6.83 -5.24
C GLU A 319 -29.78 -6.06 -6.58
N LYS A 320 -30.74 -5.19 -6.86
CA LYS A 320 -30.79 -4.38 -8.10
C LYS A 320 -29.61 -3.40 -8.24
N LYS A 321 -28.89 -3.11 -7.16
CA LYS A 321 -27.75 -2.18 -7.10
C LYS A 321 -26.41 -2.90 -7.01
N ARG A 322 -26.41 -4.22 -6.89
CA ARG A 322 -25.16 -5.01 -6.84
C ARG A 322 -24.40 -4.84 -8.14
N ARG A 323 -23.08 -4.74 -8.03
CA ARG A 323 -22.15 -4.65 -9.17
C ARG A 323 -20.76 -5.14 -8.77
N LEU A 324 -19.96 -5.51 -9.75
CA LEU A 324 -18.55 -5.81 -9.50
C LEU A 324 -17.81 -4.53 -9.15
N VAL A 325 -16.91 -4.64 -8.17
CA VAL A 325 -16.05 -3.54 -7.74
C VAL A 325 -14.60 -3.94 -7.99
N PRO A 326 -13.82 -3.15 -8.75
CA PRO A 326 -12.40 -3.43 -8.93
C PRO A 326 -11.71 -3.69 -7.61
N THR A 327 -10.89 -4.75 -7.53
CA THR A 327 -10.25 -5.21 -6.28
C THR A 327 -9.53 -4.07 -5.53
N ARG A 328 -8.83 -3.20 -6.29
CA ARG A 328 -8.14 -2.05 -5.67
C ARG A 328 -9.09 -1.05 -5.01
N TRP A 329 -10.29 -0.87 -5.58
CA TRP A 329 -11.31 0.04 -5.03
C TRP A 329 -12.04 -0.59 -3.84
N SER A 330 -12.30 -1.90 -3.93
CA SER A 330 -12.90 -2.69 -2.84
C SER A 330 -12.09 -2.61 -1.56
N ILE A 331 -10.75 -2.77 -1.65
CA ILE A 331 -9.85 -2.67 -0.51
C ILE A 331 -10.04 -1.33 0.22
N THR A 332 -9.95 -0.23 -0.51
CA THR A 332 -10.10 1.11 0.08
C THR A 332 -11.51 1.38 0.61
N ALA A 333 -12.53 0.93 -0.12
CA ALA A 333 -13.93 1.14 0.29
C ALA A 333 -14.26 0.40 1.59
N VAL A 334 -13.81 -0.84 1.72
CA VAL A 334 -14.05 -1.64 2.94
C VAL A 334 -13.29 -1.05 4.14
N ASP A 335 -12.02 -0.68 3.98
CA ASP A 335 -11.24 -0.03 5.03
C ASP A 335 -11.90 1.30 5.48
N ASP A 336 -12.43 2.10 4.53
CA ASP A 336 -13.14 3.35 4.83
C ASP A 336 -14.48 3.10 5.56
N ILE A 337 -15.28 2.15 5.09
CA ILE A 337 -16.58 1.83 5.69
C ILE A 337 -16.40 1.38 7.14
N ILE A 338 -15.49 0.43 7.38
CA ILE A 338 -15.25 -0.11 8.72
C ILE A 338 -14.70 0.99 9.63
N SER A 339 -13.67 1.72 9.18
CA SER A 339 -13.05 2.75 10.01
C SER A 339 -14.03 3.89 10.34
N LYS A 340 -14.92 4.30 9.44
CA LYS A 340 -15.98 5.29 9.75
C LYS A 340 -16.91 4.79 10.83
N SER A 341 -17.37 3.55 10.74
CA SER A 341 -18.22 2.97 11.78
C SER A 341 -17.54 2.88 13.16
N LEU A 342 -16.21 2.65 13.15
CA LEU A 342 -15.42 2.68 14.40
C LEU A 342 -15.24 4.10 14.92
N VAL A 343 -14.94 5.08 14.05
CA VAL A 343 -14.81 6.50 14.41
C VAL A 343 -16.07 7.02 15.08
N ASP A 344 -17.25 6.67 14.56
CA ASP A 344 -18.53 7.09 15.17
C ASP A 344 -18.67 6.60 16.60
N LYS A 345 -18.16 5.40 16.94
CA LYS A 345 -18.11 4.87 18.30
C LYS A 345 -16.99 5.54 19.12
N VAL A 346 -15.79 5.68 18.56
CA VAL A 346 -14.62 6.27 19.23
C VAL A 346 -14.93 7.67 19.74
N LYS A 347 -15.61 8.48 18.94
CA LYS A 347 -16.01 9.85 19.31
C LYS A 347 -16.91 9.94 20.54
N THR A 348 -17.57 8.86 20.92
CA THR A 348 -18.44 8.83 22.12
C THR A 348 -17.69 8.52 23.41
N PHE A 349 -16.41 8.14 23.32
CA PHE A 349 -15.62 7.76 24.49
C PHE A 349 -14.89 8.95 25.10
N SER A 350 -14.44 8.80 26.36
CA SER A 350 -13.57 9.76 27.01
C SER A 350 -12.18 9.80 26.34
N GLU A 351 -11.54 10.95 26.39
CA GLU A 351 -10.18 11.13 25.89
C GLU A 351 -9.17 10.28 26.68
N ILE A 352 -8.04 9.95 26.06
CA ILE A 352 -6.89 9.38 26.78
C ILE A 352 -6.31 10.43 27.74
N ASN A 353 -5.62 9.99 28.79
CA ASN A 353 -5.11 10.88 29.83
C ASN A 353 -3.65 11.31 29.62
N GLU A 354 -2.91 10.60 28.76
CA GLU A 354 -1.48 10.78 28.55
C GLU A 354 -1.16 10.74 27.06
N TYR A 355 -0.09 11.44 26.65
CA TYR A 355 0.46 11.26 25.32
C TYR A 355 1.02 9.85 25.17
N GLN A 356 0.70 9.20 24.06
CA GLN A 356 1.13 7.83 23.79
C GLN A 356 1.79 7.76 22.42
N VAL A 357 2.88 7.01 22.32
CA VAL A 357 3.55 6.73 21.05
C VAL A 357 3.67 5.21 20.89
N TYR A 358 3.29 4.72 19.73
CA TYR A 358 3.39 3.32 19.32
C TYR A 358 4.32 3.22 18.13
N GLU A 359 5.14 2.18 18.08
CA GLU A 359 6.17 1.99 17.06
C GLU A 359 6.02 0.65 16.34
N SER A 360 6.27 0.62 15.03
CA SER A 360 6.45 -0.63 14.28
C SER A 360 7.47 -0.43 13.16
N ILE A 361 8.36 -1.41 13.00
CA ILE A 361 9.38 -1.42 11.95
C ILE A 361 9.24 -2.73 11.16
N TYR A 362 8.91 -2.61 9.86
CA TYR A 362 8.80 -3.77 8.99
C TYR A 362 9.00 -3.42 7.52
N LEU A 363 9.79 -4.22 6.80
CA LEU A 363 10.15 -4.03 5.39
C LEU A 363 10.70 -2.62 5.10
N ASP A 364 11.60 -2.14 5.95
CA ASP A 364 12.23 -0.82 5.88
C ASP A 364 11.22 0.34 5.85
N ASN A 365 10.09 0.14 6.53
CA ASN A 365 9.18 1.20 6.89
C ASN A 365 9.17 1.34 8.40
N ILE A 366 9.31 2.56 8.88
CA ILE A 366 9.17 2.92 10.29
C ILE A 366 7.85 3.65 10.45
N PHE A 367 7.04 3.17 11.38
CA PHE A 367 5.78 3.81 11.75
C PHE A 367 5.86 4.28 13.20
N GLU A 368 5.57 5.56 13.42
CA GLU A 368 5.35 6.15 14.72
C GLU A 368 3.92 6.68 14.78
N ILE A 369 3.14 6.20 15.73
CA ILE A 369 1.74 6.60 15.91
C ILE A 369 1.64 7.40 17.21
N LEU A 370 1.44 8.72 17.08
CA LEU A 370 1.25 9.62 18.19
C LEU A 370 -0.24 9.78 18.50
N LEU A 371 -0.63 9.46 19.73
CA LEU A 371 -1.94 9.75 20.28
C LEU A 371 -1.84 10.92 21.25
N ILE A 372 -2.61 11.98 20.98
CA ILE A 372 -2.66 13.22 21.77
C ILE A 372 -3.97 13.22 22.59
N PRO A 373 -3.95 13.55 23.91
CA PRO A 373 -5.15 13.73 24.73
C PRO A 373 -6.02 14.90 24.20
N ALA A 374 -6.93 14.57 23.31
CA ALA A 374 -7.88 15.50 22.70
C ALA A 374 -8.99 14.71 21.98
N GLN A 375 -10.05 15.40 21.57
CA GLN A 375 -11.11 14.83 20.74
C GLN A 375 -10.55 14.20 19.46
N TRP A 376 -11.30 13.23 18.93
CA TRP A 376 -10.92 12.57 17.67
C TRP A 376 -10.60 13.56 16.57
N SER A 377 -9.42 13.46 16.08
CA SER A 377 -8.96 13.97 14.79
C SER A 377 -7.90 12.99 14.28
N TYR A 378 -7.69 12.95 12.98
CA TYR A 378 -6.78 11.96 12.41
C TYR A 378 -5.96 12.55 11.28
N GLU A 379 -4.67 12.25 11.28
CA GLU A 379 -3.76 12.60 10.19
C GLU A 379 -2.85 11.41 9.88
N SER A 380 -2.60 11.18 8.60
CA SER A 380 -1.58 10.23 8.15
C SER A 380 -0.57 10.95 7.27
N ILE A 381 0.71 10.79 7.58
CA ILE A 381 1.84 11.45 6.94
C ILE A 381 2.83 10.39 6.47
N GLU A 382 3.19 10.41 5.20
CA GLU A 382 4.14 9.48 4.59
C GLU A 382 5.33 10.24 4.02
N ALA A 383 6.53 9.89 4.47
CA ALA A 383 7.79 10.36 3.93
C ALA A 383 8.44 9.28 3.07
N TRP A 384 8.75 9.63 1.84
CA TRP A 384 9.29 8.74 0.83
C TRP A 384 10.68 9.17 0.41
N TYR A 385 11.67 8.36 0.70
CA TYR A 385 13.06 8.62 0.31
C TYR A 385 13.23 8.59 -1.22
N PRO A 386 14.27 9.29 -1.75
CA PRO A 386 14.62 9.20 -3.15
C PRO A 386 14.77 7.75 -3.64
N GLY A 387 14.32 7.47 -4.84
CA GLY A 387 14.38 6.13 -5.43
C GLY A 387 13.30 5.14 -4.92
N THR A 388 12.47 5.51 -3.94
CA THR A 388 11.35 4.69 -3.49
C THR A 388 10.12 4.80 -4.41
N ALA A 389 9.10 3.97 -4.18
CA ALA A 389 7.95 3.81 -5.09
C ALA A 389 7.20 5.11 -5.40
N TRP A 390 7.02 6.00 -4.42
CA TRP A 390 6.30 7.27 -4.57
C TRP A 390 7.22 8.47 -4.76
N ASN A 391 8.54 8.24 -4.77
CA ASN A 391 9.55 9.25 -5.04
C ASN A 391 10.67 8.70 -5.95
N PRO A 392 10.34 8.11 -7.12
CA PRO A 392 11.31 7.35 -7.92
C PRO A 392 12.39 8.22 -8.57
N ASN A 393 12.09 9.49 -8.79
CA ASN A 393 12.98 10.46 -9.47
C ASN A 393 13.33 11.65 -8.57
N GLY A 394 12.96 11.61 -7.31
CA GLY A 394 13.22 12.71 -6.38
C GLY A 394 14.71 12.78 -6.00
N THR A 395 15.18 13.99 -5.74
CA THR A 395 16.51 14.27 -5.17
C THR A 395 16.45 14.43 -3.66
N HIS A 396 15.24 14.69 -3.14
CA HIS A 396 14.96 14.89 -1.71
C HIS A 396 13.81 14.01 -1.28
N THR A 397 13.73 13.74 0.02
CA THR A 397 12.59 13.02 0.60
C THR A 397 11.30 13.80 0.36
N ALA A 398 10.29 13.15 -0.23
CA ALA A 398 8.97 13.69 -0.46
C ALA A 398 8.06 13.34 0.72
N ILE A 399 7.37 14.31 1.30
CA ILE A 399 6.44 14.11 2.40
C ILE A 399 5.04 14.48 1.92
N TYR A 400 4.08 13.58 2.13
CA TYR A 400 2.67 13.74 1.79
C TYR A 400 1.82 13.48 3.02
N SER A 401 0.76 14.25 3.20
CA SER A 401 -0.17 14.09 4.31
C SER A 401 -1.61 14.29 3.86
N ASP A 402 -2.52 13.76 4.65
CA ASP A 402 -3.93 14.14 4.61
C ASP A 402 -4.54 13.94 6.00
N TRP A 403 -5.57 14.72 6.32
CA TRP A 403 -6.12 14.79 7.66
C TRP A 403 -7.63 14.98 7.68
N GLU A 404 -8.23 14.74 8.83
CA GLU A 404 -9.62 15.03 9.15
C GLU A 404 -9.75 15.51 10.61
N THR A 405 -10.72 16.37 10.84
CA THR A 405 -11.14 16.76 12.20
C THR A 405 -12.23 15.84 12.72
N ASN A 406 -12.77 16.14 13.89
CA ASN A 406 -13.93 15.47 14.45
C ASN A 406 -15.14 15.44 13.49
N ASN A 407 -15.28 16.43 12.62
CA ASN A 407 -16.35 16.46 11.61
C ASN A 407 -16.14 15.44 10.47
N GLY A 408 -15.00 14.76 10.43
CA GLY A 408 -14.64 13.84 9.37
C GLY A 408 -14.25 14.53 8.07
N ARG A 409 -14.32 13.77 6.98
CA ARG A 409 -14.00 14.27 5.62
C ARG A 409 -15.02 13.83 4.59
N THR A 410 -15.20 14.65 3.55
CA THR A 410 -16.12 14.39 2.43
C THR A 410 -15.41 14.02 1.14
N THR A 411 -14.10 14.32 1.03
CA THR A 411 -13.29 14.06 -0.16
C THR A 411 -12.40 12.83 0.01
N TYR A 412 -11.98 12.22 -1.10
CA TYR A 412 -11.01 11.11 -1.08
C TYR A 412 -9.63 11.61 -0.63
N ALA A 413 -8.95 10.82 0.20
CA ALA A 413 -7.65 11.20 0.75
C ALA A 413 -6.57 11.32 -0.34
N ALA A 414 -5.76 12.37 -0.28
CA ALA A 414 -4.70 12.64 -1.25
C ALA A 414 -3.62 11.53 -1.28
N ILE A 415 -3.30 10.96 -0.10
CA ILE A 415 -2.37 9.83 0.01
C ILE A 415 -3.02 8.46 -0.29
N GLY A 416 -4.29 8.46 -0.72
CA GLY A 416 -4.96 7.26 -1.22
C GLY A 416 -5.32 6.23 -0.16
N GLY A 417 -5.22 4.94 -0.52
CA GLY A 417 -5.65 3.82 0.32
C GLY A 417 -4.93 3.71 1.66
N CYS A 418 -3.67 4.16 1.75
CA CYS A 418 -2.87 4.13 2.97
C CYS A 418 -3.54 4.89 4.13
N TYR A 419 -4.17 6.02 3.83
CA TYR A 419 -4.93 6.82 4.78
C TYR A 419 -6.00 5.98 5.51
N TYR A 420 -6.83 5.27 4.74
CA TYR A 420 -7.97 4.52 5.28
C TYR A 420 -7.54 3.26 6.02
N SER A 421 -6.49 2.59 5.54
CA SER A 421 -5.98 1.37 6.17
C SER A 421 -5.28 1.65 7.50
N ALA A 422 -4.53 2.75 7.62
CA ALA A 422 -3.94 3.19 8.88
C ALA A 422 -5.03 3.67 9.87
N ARG A 423 -6.01 4.47 9.40
CA ARG A 423 -7.15 4.91 10.21
C ARG A 423 -7.91 3.74 10.81
N LEU A 424 -8.16 2.68 10.02
CA LEU A 424 -8.82 1.47 10.50
C LEU A 424 -8.07 0.87 11.69
N ALA A 425 -6.77 0.66 11.56
CA ALA A 425 -5.96 0.04 12.62
C ALA A 425 -5.89 0.88 13.91
N VAL A 426 -5.80 2.21 13.78
CA VAL A 426 -5.86 3.13 14.93
C VAL A 426 -7.22 3.06 15.63
N CYS A 427 -8.31 3.08 14.85
CA CYS A 427 -9.67 3.04 15.41
C CYS A 427 -9.97 1.71 16.09
N GLU A 428 -9.42 0.58 15.62
CA GLU A 428 -9.52 -0.73 16.25
C GLU A 428 -8.97 -0.70 17.68
N ARG A 429 -7.82 -0.07 17.88
CA ARG A 429 -7.21 0.08 19.22
C ARG A 429 -8.03 0.99 20.13
N LEU A 430 -8.37 2.18 19.65
CA LEU A 430 -9.12 3.17 20.43
C LEU A 430 -10.51 2.62 20.84
N GLN A 431 -11.17 1.88 19.95
CA GLN A 431 -12.43 1.21 20.27
C GLN A 431 -12.24 0.12 21.34
N LYS A 432 -11.18 -0.69 21.24
CA LYS A 432 -10.86 -1.72 22.23
C LYS A 432 -10.61 -1.12 23.62
N GLU A 433 -9.91 0.00 23.69
CA GLU A 433 -9.63 0.71 24.93
C GLU A 433 -10.81 1.56 25.43
N ARG A 434 -11.83 1.76 24.60
CA ARG A 434 -12.96 2.67 24.87
C ARG A 434 -12.48 4.09 25.18
N ARG A 435 -11.57 4.58 24.36
CA ARG A 435 -10.98 5.91 24.45
C ARG A 435 -11.01 6.62 23.08
N GLN A 436 -10.96 7.96 23.11
CA GLN A 436 -10.68 8.76 21.92
C GLN A 436 -9.38 9.54 22.08
N ALA A 437 -8.79 9.91 20.97
CA ALA A 437 -7.57 10.71 20.89
C ALA A 437 -7.48 11.42 19.54
N THR A 438 -6.71 12.50 19.45
CA THR A 438 -6.17 12.96 18.18
C THR A 438 -5.01 12.04 17.80
N ALA A 439 -5.11 11.38 16.65
CA ALA A 439 -4.13 10.39 16.21
C ALA A 439 -3.35 10.87 14.99
N ILE A 440 -2.03 10.82 15.05
CA ILE A 440 -1.12 11.17 13.96
C ILE A 440 -0.26 9.96 13.63
N VAL A 441 -0.42 9.41 12.44
CA VAL A 441 0.39 8.30 11.93
C VAL A 441 1.49 8.84 11.05
N LEU A 442 2.73 8.66 11.47
CA LEU A 442 3.94 9.08 10.77
C LEU A 442 4.63 7.86 10.18
N ARG A 443 4.98 7.89 8.90
CA ARG A 443 5.64 6.80 8.19
C ARG A 443 6.88 7.27 7.47
N GLU A 444 8.03 6.67 7.74
CA GLU A 444 9.24 6.73 6.93
C GLU A 444 9.34 5.49 6.03
N ALA A 445 9.20 5.67 4.72
CA ALA A 445 9.44 4.62 3.73
C ALA A 445 10.85 4.75 3.16
N ARG A 446 11.77 3.91 3.64
CA ARG A 446 13.20 3.92 3.35
C ARG A 446 13.55 3.09 2.10
N PRO A 447 14.78 3.21 1.57
CA PRO A 447 15.19 2.54 0.32
C PRO A 447 15.09 1.02 0.31
N GLY A 448 15.11 0.37 1.48
CA GLY A 448 14.89 -1.09 1.61
C GLY A 448 13.45 -1.52 1.34
N TYR A 449 12.48 -0.60 1.37
CA TYR A 449 11.15 -0.85 0.83
C TYR A 449 11.19 -0.79 -0.70
N ILE A 450 11.80 -1.81 -1.31
CA ILE A 450 12.24 -1.82 -2.70
C ILE A 450 11.10 -1.78 -3.73
N MET A 451 9.88 -2.19 -3.35
CA MET A 451 8.70 -2.16 -4.24
C MET A 451 7.39 -2.13 -3.44
N PRO A 452 6.30 -1.56 -3.99
CA PRO A 452 5.00 -1.57 -3.33
C PRO A 452 4.40 -2.98 -3.37
N ILE A 453 3.90 -3.44 -2.24
CA ILE A 453 3.26 -4.76 -2.08
C ILE A 453 1.78 -4.66 -1.68
N GLY A 454 1.25 -3.45 -1.53
CA GLY A 454 -0.16 -3.16 -1.25
C GLY A 454 -0.37 -2.39 0.05
N VAL A 455 -1.55 -1.81 0.18
CA VAL A 455 -1.93 -1.03 1.38
C VAL A 455 -2.13 -1.89 2.63
N TRP A 456 -2.25 -3.21 2.48
CA TRP A 456 -2.26 -4.13 3.61
C TRP A 456 -1.01 -3.96 4.49
N GLN A 457 0.14 -3.67 3.88
CA GLN A 457 1.39 -3.45 4.60
C GLN A 457 1.26 -2.27 5.58
N VAL A 458 0.58 -1.21 5.21
CA VAL A 458 0.30 -0.08 6.13
C VAL A 458 -0.64 -0.52 7.25
N ARG A 459 -1.75 -1.20 6.92
CA ARG A 459 -2.72 -1.68 7.90
C ARG A 459 -2.08 -2.60 8.93
N GLU A 460 -1.32 -3.60 8.48
CA GLU A 460 -0.74 -4.60 9.38
C GLU A 460 0.44 -4.03 10.20
N ASN A 461 1.22 -3.08 9.65
CA ASN A 461 2.22 -2.35 10.45
C ASN A 461 1.58 -1.54 11.57
N VAL A 462 0.56 -0.74 11.24
CA VAL A 462 -0.13 0.07 12.27
C VAL A 462 -0.84 -0.83 13.27
N ARG A 463 -1.47 -1.94 12.84
CA ARG A 463 -2.03 -2.95 13.77
C ARG A 463 -0.97 -3.53 14.70
N ASN A 464 0.19 -3.89 14.14
CA ASN A 464 1.30 -4.42 14.94
C ASN A 464 1.78 -3.40 15.98
N ALA A 465 1.96 -2.14 15.59
CA ALA A 465 2.29 -1.07 16.53
C ALA A 465 1.22 -0.93 17.62
N MET A 466 -0.03 -0.79 17.22
CA MET A 466 -1.16 -0.58 18.14
C MET A 466 -1.46 -1.77 19.05
N ASN A 467 -0.96 -2.97 18.75
CA ASN A 467 -1.07 -4.14 19.62
C ASN A 467 0.01 -4.22 20.70
N GLN A 468 1.03 -3.37 20.62
CA GLN A 468 2.09 -3.28 21.62
C GLN A 468 1.69 -2.36 22.78
N GLN A 469 2.52 -2.34 23.83
CA GLN A 469 2.40 -1.35 24.90
C GLN A 469 2.93 0.00 24.41
N PRO A 470 2.20 1.11 24.64
CA PRO A 470 2.67 2.42 24.24
C PRO A 470 3.80 2.94 25.12
N TYR A 471 4.66 3.74 24.53
CA TYR A 471 5.48 4.66 25.30
C TYR A 471 4.61 5.83 25.74
N LYS A 472 4.61 6.15 27.04
CA LYS A 472 3.74 7.16 27.65
C LYS A 472 4.53 8.39 28.06
N PHE A 473 3.99 9.57 27.83
CA PHE A 473 4.63 10.84 28.09
C PHE A 473 3.66 11.83 28.75
N LYS A 474 4.21 12.73 29.57
CA LYS A 474 3.43 13.75 30.27
C LYS A 474 3.04 14.92 29.38
N ASN A 475 3.87 15.23 28.37
CA ASN A 475 3.63 16.35 27.46
C ASN A 475 4.05 16.04 26.02
N LEU A 476 3.60 16.89 25.09
CA LEU A 476 3.84 16.75 23.66
C LEU A 476 5.35 16.83 23.32
N ALA A 477 6.12 17.68 24.01
CA ALA A 477 7.53 17.87 23.74
C ALA A 477 8.33 16.57 23.95
N GLN A 478 8.07 15.84 25.05
CA GLN A 478 8.70 14.55 25.33
C GLN A 478 8.35 13.50 24.25
N SER A 479 7.08 13.42 23.84
CA SER A 479 6.67 12.47 22.81
C SER A 479 7.28 12.79 21.44
N LEU A 480 7.38 14.06 21.07
CA LEU A 480 8.02 14.49 19.84
C LEU A 480 9.53 14.28 19.86
N GLN A 481 10.19 14.48 21.01
CA GLN A 481 11.60 14.17 21.19
C GLN A 481 11.88 12.68 21.02
N PHE A 482 11.02 11.82 21.56
CA PHE A 482 11.10 10.37 21.38
C PHE A 482 11.01 10.00 19.89
N ILE A 483 10.00 10.51 19.18
CA ILE A 483 9.81 10.28 17.74
C ILE A 483 11.01 10.78 16.93
N ALA A 484 11.53 11.97 17.24
CA ALA A 484 12.69 12.55 16.56
C ALA A 484 13.96 11.68 16.67
N ASN A 485 14.11 10.93 17.76
CA ASN A 485 15.24 10.01 17.94
C ASN A 485 15.09 8.71 17.12
N ARG A 486 13.87 8.37 16.63
CA ARG A 486 13.57 7.18 15.81
C ARG A 486 13.71 7.45 14.32
N PHE A 487 13.32 8.64 13.89
CA PHE A 487 13.35 9.04 12.49
C PHE A 487 14.72 9.61 12.08
N GLU A 488 15.08 9.40 10.82
CA GLU A 488 16.21 10.07 10.19
C GLU A 488 15.83 11.46 9.68
N ILE A 489 14.56 11.65 9.32
CA ILE A 489 14.04 12.93 8.83
C ILE A 489 13.87 13.88 10.03
N PRO A 490 14.45 15.09 9.96
CA PRO A 490 14.31 16.09 11.02
C PRO A 490 12.85 16.40 11.36
N LEU A 491 12.52 16.51 12.65
CA LEU A 491 11.16 16.75 13.14
C LEU A 491 10.52 18.00 12.52
N GLN A 492 11.31 19.03 12.23
CA GLN A 492 10.86 20.26 11.59
C GLN A 492 10.11 19.99 10.28
N ARG A 493 10.58 19.04 9.47
CA ARG A 493 9.94 18.69 8.20
C ARG A 493 8.58 18.02 8.40
N TRP A 494 8.44 17.23 9.45
CA TRP A 494 7.17 16.62 9.84
C TRP A 494 6.17 17.67 10.33
N ILE A 495 6.62 18.60 11.20
CA ILE A 495 5.77 19.69 11.70
C ILE A 495 5.34 20.60 10.54
N GLN A 496 6.25 20.95 9.62
CA GLN A 496 5.93 21.76 8.44
C GLN A 496 4.83 21.14 7.56
N GLN A 497 4.78 19.81 7.48
CA GLN A 497 3.81 19.10 6.66
C GLN A 497 2.51 18.80 7.41
N SER A 498 2.58 18.58 8.72
CA SER A 498 1.44 18.18 9.55
C SER A 498 0.51 19.34 9.88
N GLU A 499 -0.76 19.17 9.60
CA GLU A 499 -1.79 20.13 10.02
C GLU A 499 -2.13 19.96 11.52
N LEU A 500 -2.25 18.72 11.99
CA LEU A 500 -2.63 18.47 13.39
C LEU A 500 -1.48 18.76 14.37
N LEU A 501 -0.21 18.53 13.99
CA LEU A 501 0.93 18.97 14.82
C LEU A 501 0.99 20.50 14.93
N LYS A 502 0.76 21.22 13.83
CA LYS A 502 0.70 22.69 13.87
C LYS A 502 -0.40 23.17 14.82
N ARG A 503 -1.57 22.57 14.75
CA ARG A 503 -2.67 22.90 15.67
C ARG A 503 -2.30 22.60 17.12
N ALA A 504 -1.73 21.43 17.39
CA ALA A 504 -1.32 21.04 18.75
C ALA A 504 -0.22 21.93 19.33
N LEU A 505 0.67 22.49 18.48
CA LEU A 505 1.80 23.32 18.92
C LEU A 505 1.48 24.81 19.00
N PHE A 506 0.63 25.33 18.11
CA PHE A 506 0.46 26.76 17.94
C PHE A 506 -0.95 27.28 18.21
N GLN A 507 -1.97 26.41 18.22
CA GLN A 507 -3.34 26.82 18.50
C GLN A 507 -3.56 26.85 20.02
N ARG A 508 -3.81 28.05 20.57
CA ARG A 508 -4.24 28.20 21.97
C ARG A 508 -5.61 27.58 22.16
N ARG A 509 -5.80 26.84 23.25
CA ARG A 509 -7.11 26.35 23.66
C ARG A 509 -7.87 27.48 24.38
N ILE A 510 -9.18 27.48 24.27
CA ILE A 510 -10.03 28.46 24.99
C ILE A 510 -9.78 28.35 26.51
N SER A 511 -9.53 27.16 27.04
CA SER A 511 -9.14 26.93 28.45
C SER A 511 -7.88 27.71 28.86
N ASP A 512 -6.94 27.92 27.95
CA ASP A 512 -5.65 28.62 28.26
C ASP A 512 -5.87 30.12 28.56
N PHE A 513 -7.04 30.67 28.22
CA PHE A 513 -7.41 32.06 28.53
C PHE A 513 -8.13 32.20 29.88
N PHE A 514 -8.54 31.05 30.48
CA PHE A 514 -9.27 31.05 31.76
C PHE A 514 -8.42 30.49 32.91
N THR A 515 -7.19 30.08 32.68
CA THR A 515 -6.24 29.77 33.78
C THR A 515 -5.77 31.08 34.41
N PRO A 516 -5.97 31.31 35.71
CA PRO A 516 -5.44 32.49 36.38
C PRO A 516 -3.92 32.48 36.22
N ASN A 517 -3.33 33.60 35.80
CA ASN A 517 -1.90 33.81 35.90
C ASN A 517 -1.53 33.72 37.38
N THR A 518 -1.05 32.57 37.82
CA THR A 518 -0.30 32.47 39.06
C THR A 518 1.07 33.11 38.78
N THR A 519 1.11 34.41 38.93
CA THR A 519 2.38 35.14 39.14
C THR A 519 2.87 34.74 40.53
N GLU A 520 3.93 33.96 40.61
CA GLU A 520 4.96 33.96 41.65
C GLU A 520 6.31 34.17 41.01
#